data_7a80f5524268d7d06d95dbff0a9adf19
#
_entry.id   7a80f5524268d7d06d95dbff0a9adf19
#
_cell.length_a   1.000
_cell.length_b   1.000
_cell.length_c   1.000
_cell.angle_alpha   90.00
_cell.angle_beta   90.00
_cell.angle_gamma   90.00
#
_symmetry.space_group_name_H-M   'P 1'
#
loop_
_entity.id
_entity.type
_entity.pdbx_description
1 polymer ?
#
loop_
_entity_poly.entity_id
_entity_poly.type
_entity_poly.pdbx_seq_one_letter_code
_entity_poly.pdbx_strand_id
1 'polypeptide(L)'
;MTAKEIQKVIKNQNNKILEVVRGEIDEMSMLLVPQFQGAELLCAKSVSDFAIDGYRFIRSKFISEIISDEKNETLSFYNHIYEKENLKNFPDCKYNCDTFRKLFEELVKSGDAVTVECNFEEAIDYYVGKITDLTGNLATMQCFDGSGILFKDKVRVNLDFVSMVSLGDRYTSTMAKYIKW
;
A
#
# COMPACT_ATOMS: atom_id res chain seq x y z
N MET A 1 6.90 10.19 11.22
CA MET A 1 8.05 10.75 10.43
C MET A 1 7.56 11.76 9.41
N THR A 2 8.38 12.74 9.04
CA THR A 2 8.09 13.66 7.94
C THR A 2 8.46 13.05 6.57
N ALA A 3 7.83 13.51 5.49
CA ALA A 3 8.16 13.05 4.13
C ALA A 3 9.65 13.24 3.78
N LYS A 4 10.30 14.31 4.29
CA LYS A 4 11.73 14.56 4.08
C LYS A 4 12.63 13.54 4.78
N GLU A 5 12.27 13.14 5.99
CA GLU A 5 12.99 12.09 6.74
C GLU A 5 12.86 10.74 6.03
N ILE A 6 11.65 10.38 5.61
CA ILE A 6 11.39 9.15 4.85
C ILE A 6 12.21 9.15 3.55
N GLN A 7 12.19 10.26 2.79
CA GLN A 7 12.96 10.37 1.55
C GLN A 7 14.48 10.22 1.76
N LYS A 8 15.01 10.72 2.87
CA LYS A 8 16.42 10.53 3.24
C LYS A 8 16.75 9.07 3.50
N VAL A 9 15.88 8.36 4.22
CA VAL A 9 16.06 6.92 4.47
C VAL A 9 16.05 6.14 3.16
N ILE A 10 15.06 6.38 2.29
CA ILE A 10 14.94 5.70 0.99
C ILE A 10 16.21 5.88 0.14
N LYS A 11 16.74 7.09 0.07
CA LYS A 11 17.98 7.37 -0.71
C LYS A 11 19.19 6.59 -0.19
N ASN A 12 19.28 6.40 1.13
CA ASN A 12 20.41 5.70 1.75
C ASN A 12 20.27 4.18 1.69
N GLN A 13 19.04 3.66 1.60
CA GLN A 13 18.70 2.24 1.68
C GLN A 13 18.04 1.73 0.38
N ASN A 14 18.50 2.24 -0.76
CA ASN A 14 17.89 1.94 -2.06
C ASN A 14 17.81 0.44 -2.35
N ASN A 15 16.63 -0.02 -2.78
CA ASN A 15 16.34 -1.42 -3.13
C ASN A 15 16.57 -2.45 -2.01
N LYS A 16 16.49 -2.04 -0.76
CA LYS A 16 16.51 -2.96 0.39
C LYS A 16 15.12 -3.11 1.01
N ILE A 17 14.88 -4.27 1.61
CA ILE A 17 13.74 -4.47 2.49
C ILE A 17 13.98 -3.66 3.77
N LEU A 18 13.02 -2.85 4.13
CA LEU A 18 12.95 -2.11 5.37
C LEU A 18 11.72 -2.53 6.16
N GLU A 19 11.79 -2.43 7.46
CA GLU A 19 10.65 -2.61 8.35
C GLU A 19 10.03 -1.23 8.61
N VAL A 20 8.73 -1.09 8.28
CA VAL A 20 7.98 0.17 8.43
C VAL A 20 6.93 0.00 9.52
N VAL A 21 6.99 0.84 10.52
CA VAL A 21 6.09 0.84 11.68
C VAL A 21 5.09 2.00 11.59
N ARG A 22 3.81 1.70 11.87
CA ARG A 22 2.71 2.68 11.91
C ARG A 22 2.10 2.73 13.32
N GLY A 23 2.86 3.10 14.31
CA GLY A 23 2.54 2.96 15.73
C GLY A 23 1.23 3.61 16.20
N GLU A 24 0.61 4.50 15.40
CA GLU A 24 -0.71 5.08 15.69
C GLU A 24 -1.87 4.27 15.09
N ILE A 25 -1.58 3.30 14.21
CA ILE A 25 -2.62 2.52 13.51
C ILE A 25 -2.62 1.08 13.96
N ASP A 26 -1.45 0.47 13.96
CA ASP A 26 -1.29 -0.92 14.36
C ASP A 26 0.08 -1.12 15.05
N GLU A 27 0.17 -2.13 15.90
CA GLU A 27 1.42 -2.51 16.56
C GLU A 27 2.31 -3.38 15.64
N MET A 28 1.80 -3.78 14.48
CA MET A 28 2.51 -4.64 13.55
C MET A 28 3.31 -3.81 12.55
N SER A 29 4.53 -4.24 12.32
CA SER A 29 5.36 -3.68 11.28
C SER A 29 5.12 -4.36 9.93
N MET A 30 5.46 -3.66 8.85
CA MET A 30 5.41 -4.17 7.49
C MET A 30 6.81 -4.24 6.89
N LEU A 31 7.10 -5.34 6.18
CA LEU A 31 8.31 -5.48 5.39
C LEU A 31 8.06 -4.90 3.98
N LEU A 32 8.79 -3.86 3.65
CA LEU A 32 8.59 -3.10 2.42
C LEU A 32 9.92 -2.82 1.71
N VAL A 33 9.88 -2.76 0.39
CA VAL A 33 10.95 -2.17 -0.42
C VAL A 33 10.48 -0.81 -0.91
N PRO A 34 10.86 0.29 -0.25
CA PRO A 34 10.45 1.63 -0.64
C PRO A 34 10.95 1.99 -2.03
N GLN A 35 10.09 2.62 -2.82
CA GLN A 35 10.42 3.07 -4.17
C GLN A 35 10.44 4.59 -4.28
N PHE A 36 9.43 5.23 -3.74
CA PHE A 36 9.22 6.66 -3.89
C PHE A 36 8.49 7.26 -2.69
N GLN A 37 8.88 8.46 -2.29
CA GLN A 37 8.17 9.30 -1.33
C GLN A 37 7.62 10.53 -2.04
N GLY A 38 6.30 10.60 -2.14
CA GLY A 38 5.57 11.77 -2.62
C GLY A 38 5.33 12.82 -1.53
N ALA A 39 4.46 13.77 -1.81
CA ALA A 39 4.08 14.80 -0.84
C ALA A 39 3.36 14.20 0.39
N GLU A 40 2.50 13.21 0.16
CA GLU A 40 1.70 12.55 1.21
C GLU A 40 2.02 11.08 1.40
N LEU A 41 2.46 10.38 0.36
CA LEU A 41 2.50 8.93 0.31
C LEU A 41 3.91 8.37 0.19
N LEU A 42 4.18 7.34 0.98
CA LEU A 42 5.22 6.38 0.69
C LEU A 42 4.67 5.31 -0.26
N CYS A 43 5.28 5.15 -1.43
CA CYS A 43 5.05 4.03 -2.33
C CYS A 43 6.15 2.98 -2.12
N ALA A 44 5.76 1.73 -1.89
CA ALA A 44 6.69 0.62 -1.68
C ALA A 44 6.15 -0.69 -2.25
N LYS A 45 7.04 -1.61 -2.61
CA LYS A 45 6.70 -3.02 -2.84
C LYS A 45 6.47 -3.68 -1.48
N SER A 46 5.39 -4.44 -1.35
CA SER A 46 5.10 -5.23 -0.15
C SER A 46 5.86 -6.55 -0.19
N VAL A 47 6.46 -6.95 0.92
CA VAL A 47 7.15 -8.25 1.05
C VAL A 47 6.35 -9.13 2.00
N SER A 48 5.96 -10.30 1.54
CA SER A 48 5.27 -11.33 2.33
C SER A 48 5.86 -12.70 2.00
N ASP A 49 6.23 -13.46 3.02
CA ASP A 49 6.78 -14.82 2.87
C ASP A 49 7.87 -14.94 1.78
N PHE A 50 8.85 -14.03 1.82
CA PHE A 50 9.95 -13.94 0.86
C PHE A 50 9.53 -13.70 -0.60
N ALA A 51 8.34 -13.17 -0.84
CA ALA A 51 7.86 -12.79 -2.16
C ALA A 51 7.40 -11.32 -2.17
N ILE A 52 7.42 -10.71 -3.36
CA ILE A 52 6.75 -9.41 -3.53
C ILE A 52 5.26 -9.66 -3.72
N ASP A 53 4.47 -9.04 -2.85
CA ASP A 53 3.01 -9.12 -2.84
C ASP A 53 2.38 -7.75 -3.15
N GLY A 54 2.63 -7.27 -4.36
CA GLY A 54 2.09 -6.01 -4.86
C GLY A 54 2.74 -4.77 -4.26
N TYR A 55 1.97 -3.69 -4.23
CA TYR A 55 2.39 -2.37 -3.77
C TYR A 55 1.57 -1.90 -2.59
N ARG A 56 2.19 -1.08 -1.74
CA ARG A 56 1.55 -0.33 -0.66
C ARG A 56 1.77 1.16 -0.89
N PHE A 57 0.69 1.92 -0.76
CA PHE A 57 0.69 3.38 -0.74
C PHE A 57 0.27 3.81 0.65
N ILE A 58 1.22 4.25 1.46
CA ILE A 58 1.03 4.52 2.88
C ILE A 58 1.07 6.01 3.12
N ARG A 59 0.08 6.56 3.83
CA ARG A 59 0.10 7.96 4.23
C ARG A 59 1.23 8.21 5.22
N SER A 60 2.19 9.05 4.81
CA SER A 60 3.45 9.28 5.52
C SER A 60 3.27 9.72 6.98
N LYS A 61 2.19 10.48 7.29
CA LYS A 61 1.93 10.94 8.65
C LYS A 61 1.75 9.81 9.67
N PHE A 62 1.33 8.63 9.22
CA PHE A 62 1.14 7.46 10.07
C PHE A 62 2.42 6.62 10.26
N ILE A 63 3.48 6.89 9.51
CA ILE A 63 4.76 6.20 9.66
C ILE A 63 5.48 6.79 10.88
N SER A 64 5.63 5.98 11.93
CA SER A 64 6.35 6.36 13.15
C SER A 64 7.84 6.07 13.05
N GLU A 65 8.22 4.94 12.46
CA GLU A 65 9.61 4.49 12.36
C GLU A 65 9.86 3.70 11.07
N ILE A 66 11.09 3.77 10.58
CA ILE A 66 11.63 2.90 9.52
C ILE A 66 12.95 2.32 10.02
N ILE A 67 13.02 0.97 10.08
CA ILE A 67 14.15 0.22 10.59
C ILE A 67 14.91 -0.39 9.41
N SER A 68 16.23 -0.25 9.39
CA SER A 68 17.12 -0.85 8.40
C SER A 68 17.83 -2.09 8.93
N ASP A 69 18.42 -2.87 8.03
CA ASP A 69 19.19 -4.08 8.32
C ASP A 69 20.42 -3.86 9.21
N GLU A 70 20.97 -2.65 9.24
CA GLU A 70 22.10 -2.29 10.10
C GLU A 70 21.81 -2.46 11.60
N LYS A 71 20.53 -2.49 11.97
CA LYS A 71 20.05 -2.59 13.36
C LYS A 71 19.24 -3.86 13.64
N ASN A 72 19.06 -4.73 12.63
CA ASN A 72 18.17 -5.87 12.73
C ASN A 72 18.72 -7.07 11.93
N GLU A 73 19.20 -8.09 12.64
CA GLU A 73 19.79 -9.29 12.03
C GLU A 73 18.77 -10.07 11.18
N THR A 74 17.53 -10.14 11.62
CA THR A 74 16.45 -10.79 10.86
C THR A 74 16.24 -10.08 9.53
N LEU A 75 16.21 -8.76 9.55
CA LEU A 75 16.04 -7.95 8.35
C LEU A 75 17.26 -8.08 7.41
N SER A 76 18.46 -8.20 7.96
CA SER A 76 19.67 -8.49 7.19
C SER A 76 19.57 -9.83 6.46
N PHE A 77 19.02 -10.86 7.12
CA PHE A 77 18.79 -12.17 6.51
C PHE A 77 17.71 -12.10 5.40
N TYR A 78 16.61 -11.36 5.62
CA TYR A 78 15.60 -11.13 4.59
C TYR A 78 16.18 -10.42 3.36
N ASN A 79 17.03 -9.43 3.55
CA ASN A 79 17.72 -8.73 2.46
C ASN A 79 18.66 -9.67 1.69
N HIS A 80 19.35 -10.59 2.38
CA HIS A 80 20.17 -11.60 1.72
C HIS A 80 19.33 -12.51 0.81
N ILE A 81 18.18 -13.00 1.28
CA ILE A 81 17.26 -13.82 0.47
C ILE A 81 16.71 -13.00 -0.71
N TYR A 82 16.27 -11.77 -0.47
CA TYR A 82 15.76 -10.86 -1.48
C TYR A 82 16.72 -10.68 -2.67
N GLU A 83 18.02 -10.57 -2.37
CA GLU A 83 19.05 -10.49 -3.40
C GLU A 83 19.27 -11.83 -4.11
N LYS A 84 19.35 -12.95 -3.38
CA LYS A 84 19.62 -14.29 -3.92
C LYS A 84 18.49 -14.79 -4.81
N GLU A 85 17.24 -14.57 -4.41
CA GLU A 85 16.05 -14.96 -5.16
C GLU A 85 15.71 -13.97 -6.29
N ASN A 86 16.52 -12.91 -6.47
CA ASN A 86 16.37 -11.91 -7.51
C ASN A 86 15.01 -11.18 -7.50
N LEU A 87 14.41 -11.00 -6.33
CA LEU A 87 13.09 -10.40 -6.15
C LEU A 87 13.06 -8.90 -6.51
N LYS A 88 14.22 -8.26 -6.60
CA LYS A 88 14.37 -6.88 -7.06
C LYS A 88 13.88 -6.66 -8.51
N ASN A 89 13.75 -7.73 -9.31
CA ASN A 89 13.24 -7.65 -10.68
C ASN A 89 11.71 -7.49 -10.77
N PHE A 90 10.99 -7.49 -9.63
CA PHE A 90 9.58 -7.12 -9.63
C PHE A 90 9.43 -5.69 -10.16
N PRO A 91 8.49 -5.42 -11.09
CA PRO A 91 8.35 -4.11 -11.73
C PRO A 91 8.22 -2.96 -10.73
N ASP A 92 8.65 -1.78 -11.11
CA ASP A 92 8.39 -0.59 -10.31
C ASP A 92 6.95 -0.11 -10.50
N CYS A 93 6.42 0.54 -9.46
CA CYS A 93 5.08 1.11 -9.48
C CYS A 93 5.00 2.22 -10.53
N LYS A 94 3.97 2.18 -11.39
CA LYS A 94 3.75 3.19 -12.44
C LYS A 94 2.71 4.25 -12.03
N TYR A 95 2.03 4.07 -10.91
CA TYR A 95 1.00 5.00 -10.44
C TYR A 95 1.61 6.24 -9.80
N ASN A 96 0.92 7.37 -9.95
CA ASN A 96 1.31 8.58 -9.26
C ASN A 96 1.08 8.45 -7.75
N CYS A 97 2.17 8.46 -7.00
CA CYS A 97 2.18 8.26 -5.55
C CYS A 97 2.35 9.57 -4.77
N ASP A 98 2.07 10.71 -5.38
CA ASP A 98 2.27 12.00 -4.70
C ASP A 98 1.23 12.22 -3.59
N THR A 99 -0.06 12.01 -3.94
CA THR A 99 -1.20 12.13 -3.03
C THR A 99 -2.22 11.03 -3.28
N PHE A 100 -3.08 10.72 -2.31
CA PHE A 100 -4.19 9.79 -2.55
C PHE A 100 -5.14 10.27 -3.64
N ARG A 101 -5.37 11.57 -3.78
CA ARG A 101 -6.19 12.10 -4.87
C ARG A 101 -5.64 11.68 -6.23
N LYS A 102 -4.36 11.93 -6.49
CA LYS A 102 -3.73 11.57 -7.78
C LYS A 102 -3.74 10.06 -8.01
N LEU A 103 -3.45 9.28 -6.98
CA LEU A 103 -3.53 7.82 -7.05
C LEU A 103 -4.94 7.35 -7.41
N PHE A 104 -5.98 7.88 -6.76
CA PHE A 104 -7.37 7.49 -6.99
C PHE A 104 -7.86 7.91 -8.37
N GLU A 105 -7.45 9.08 -8.87
CA GLU A 105 -7.74 9.51 -10.26
C GLU A 105 -7.19 8.53 -11.31
N GLU A 106 -6.02 7.95 -11.06
CA GLU A 106 -5.43 6.93 -11.94
C GLU A 106 -6.12 5.57 -11.76
N LEU A 107 -6.50 5.19 -10.55
CA LEU A 107 -7.21 3.94 -10.27
C LEU A 107 -8.62 3.93 -10.88
N VAL A 108 -9.32 5.07 -10.92
CA VAL A 108 -10.58 5.20 -11.67
C VAL A 108 -10.37 4.91 -13.15
N LYS A 109 -9.28 5.39 -13.74
CA LYS A 109 -8.98 5.20 -15.17
C LYS A 109 -8.53 3.78 -15.51
N SER A 110 -7.71 3.19 -14.65
CA SER A 110 -7.18 1.82 -14.88
C SER A 110 -8.24 0.75 -14.61
N GLY A 111 -9.17 1.00 -13.67
CA GLY A 111 -10.14 0.03 -13.22
C GLY A 111 -9.52 -1.14 -12.45
N ASP A 112 -8.31 -0.98 -11.94
CA ASP A 112 -7.68 -1.99 -11.09
C ASP A 112 -8.39 -2.11 -9.75
N ALA A 113 -8.52 -3.34 -9.26
CA ALA A 113 -9.05 -3.60 -7.94
C ALA A 113 -7.96 -3.34 -6.89
N VAL A 114 -8.37 -2.75 -5.78
CA VAL A 114 -7.49 -2.36 -4.66
C VAL A 114 -8.12 -2.74 -3.32
N THR A 115 -7.30 -2.84 -2.31
CA THR A 115 -7.72 -2.79 -0.91
C THR A 115 -7.45 -1.39 -0.39
N VAL A 116 -8.47 -0.72 0.14
CA VAL A 116 -8.38 0.60 0.79
C VAL A 116 -8.57 0.43 2.28
N GLU A 117 -7.59 0.83 3.05
CA GLU A 117 -7.64 0.88 4.50
C GLU A 117 -8.03 2.29 4.94
N CYS A 118 -9.05 2.39 5.78
CA CYS A 118 -9.49 3.63 6.39
C CYS A 118 -9.29 3.56 7.91
N ASN A 119 -8.62 4.55 8.45
CA ASN A 119 -8.42 4.69 9.89
C ASN A 119 -9.44 5.69 10.44
N PHE A 120 -10.39 5.18 11.24
CA PHE A 120 -11.31 5.95 12.04
C PHE A 120 -10.85 5.95 13.50
N GLU A 121 -11.31 6.89 14.31
CA GLU A 121 -10.86 7.04 15.71
C GLU A 121 -11.02 5.76 16.54
N GLU A 122 -12.04 4.93 16.23
CA GLU A 122 -12.37 3.73 17.02
C GLU A 122 -12.14 2.42 16.26
N ALA A 123 -11.87 2.46 14.94
CA ALA A 123 -11.77 1.25 14.12
C ALA A 123 -10.94 1.48 12.84
N ILE A 124 -10.39 0.38 12.35
CA ILE A 124 -9.79 0.32 11.01
C ILE A 124 -10.74 -0.49 10.12
N ASP A 125 -11.21 0.11 9.04
CA ASP A 125 -12.04 -0.57 8.05
C ASP A 125 -11.24 -0.85 6.77
N TYR A 126 -11.57 -1.97 6.13
CA TYR A 126 -10.99 -2.40 4.87
C TYR A 126 -12.06 -2.53 3.80
N TYR A 127 -11.86 -1.88 2.67
CA TYR A 127 -12.73 -1.95 1.51
C TYR A 127 -11.97 -2.55 0.34
N VAL A 128 -12.45 -3.67 -0.20
CA VAL A 128 -11.82 -4.36 -1.33
C VAL A 128 -12.71 -4.23 -2.56
N GLY A 129 -12.18 -3.67 -3.64
CA GLY A 129 -12.98 -3.43 -4.83
C GLY A 129 -12.33 -2.50 -5.84
N LYS A 130 -13.14 -1.97 -6.75
CA LYS A 130 -12.71 -0.97 -7.75
C LYS A 130 -13.21 0.41 -7.38
N ILE A 131 -12.34 1.41 -7.56
CA ILE A 131 -12.76 2.81 -7.48
C ILE A 131 -13.45 3.16 -8.78
N THR A 132 -14.71 3.60 -8.72
CA THR A 132 -15.55 3.86 -9.89
C THR A 132 -15.76 5.35 -10.15
N ASP A 133 -15.57 6.18 -9.15
CA ASP A 133 -15.70 7.64 -9.26
C ASP A 133 -14.93 8.36 -8.15
N LEU A 134 -14.54 9.60 -8.40
CA LEU A 134 -13.92 10.50 -7.43
C LEU A 134 -14.52 11.90 -7.57
N THR A 135 -15.32 12.29 -6.59
CA THR A 135 -15.95 13.61 -6.54
C THR A 135 -15.53 14.37 -5.28
N GLY A 136 -14.86 15.51 -5.45
CA GLY A 136 -14.29 16.23 -4.31
C GLY A 136 -13.30 15.34 -3.54
N ASN A 137 -13.52 15.16 -2.25
CA ASN A 137 -12.70 14.30 -1.38
C ASN A 137 -13.33 12.92 -1.11
N LEU A 138 -14.35 12.55 -1.89
CA LEU A 138 -15.08 11.29 -1.76
C LEU A 138 -14.82 10.40 -2.97
N ALA A 139 -14.27 9.23 -2.72
CA ALA A 139 -14.19 8.14 -3.68
C ALA A 139 -15.42 7.24 -3.56
N THR A 140 -15.93 6.76 -4.70
CA THR A 140 -16.98 5.77 -4.76
C THR A 140 -16.37 4.43 -5.19
N MET A 141 -16.59 3.39 -4.41
CA MET A 141 -16.06 2.05 -4.66
C MET A 141 -17.17 1.04 -4.90
N GLN A 142 -17.00 0.19 -5.90
CA GLN A 142 -17.74 -1.06 -6.03
C GLN A 142 -16.95 -2.15 -5.32
N CYS A 143 -17.42 -2.54 -4.14
CA CYS A 143 -16.77 -3.53 -3.30
C CYS A 143 -17.35 -4.93 -3.50
N PHE A 144 -16.60 -5.93 -3.04
CA PHE A 144 -17.02 -7.34 -2.97
C PHE A 144 -16.63 -7.95 -1.61
N ASP A 145 -17.33 -9.01 -1.23
CA ASP A 145 -17.04 -9.77 -0.02
C ASP A 145 -16.06 -10.93 -0.25
N GLY A 146 -15.71 -11.66 0.81
CA GLY A 146 -14.81 -12.82 0.75
C GLY A 146 -15.33 -14.00 -0.08
N SER A 147 -16.61 -13.99 -0.49
CA SER A 147 -17.22 -14.98 -1.39
C SER A 147 -17.20 -14.52 -2.85
N GLY A 148 -16.65 -13.33 -3.13
CA GLY A 148 -16.61 -12.74 -4.48
C GLY A 148 -17.95 -12.14 -4.92
N ILE A 149 -18.87 -11.88 -4.00
CA ILE A 149 -20.17 -11.27 -4.30
C ILE A 149 -20.03 -9.74 -4.22
N LEU A 150 -20.45 -9.07 -5.30
CA LEU A 150 -20.47 -7.60 -5.31
C LEU A 150 -21.50 -7.06 -4.32
N PHE A 151 -21.12 -6.03 -3.58
CA PHE A 151 -22.05 -5.30 -2.74
C PHE A 151 -23.13 -4.65 -3.61
N LYS A 152 -24.38 -4.71 -3.15
CA LYS A 152 -25.52 -4.09 -3.85
C LYS A 152 -25.34 -2.57 -3.97
N ASP A 153 -24.89 -1.96 -2.89
CA ASP A 153 -24.67 -0.52 -2.81
C ASP A 153 -23.17 -0.21 -2.86
N LYS A 154 -22.81 0.84 -3.57
CA LYS A 154 -21.44 1.31 -3.62
C LYS A 154 -21.04 1.98 -2.30
N VAL A 155 -19.82 1.75 -1.87
CA VAL A 155 -19.24 2.37 -0.68
C VAL A 155 -18.66 3.74 -1.03
N ARG A 156 -18.86 4.72 -0.14
CA ARG A 156 -18.23 6.04 -0.22
C ARG A 156 -17.11 6.13 0.79
N VAL A 157 -15.91 6.43 0.31
CA VAL A 157 -14.69 6.56 1.11
C VAL A 157 -14.22 7.99 1.07
N ASN A 158 -14.13 8.63 2.24
CA ASN A 158 -13.51 9.95 2.34
C ASN A 158 -11.98 9.78 2.40
N LEU A 159 -11.26 10.44 1.47
CA LEU A 159 -9.80 10.36 1.36
C LEU A 159 -9.07 10.79 2.62
N ASP A 160 -9.65 11.63 3.48
CA ASP A 160 -9.02 12.07 4.73
C ASP A 160 -8.79 10.93 5.71
N PHE A 161 -9.66 9.90 5.68
CA PHE A 161 -9.54 8.72 6.52
C PHE A 161 -8.69 7.62 5.92
N VAL A 162 -8.34 7.69 4.62
CA VAL A 162 -7.49 6.66 4.00
C VAL A 162 -6.09 6.71 4.60
N SER A 163 -5.68 5.60 5.17
CA SER A 163 -4.34 5.41 5.76
C SER A 163 -3.39 4.66 4.83
N MET A 164 -3.93 3.68 4.08
CA MET A 164 -3.16 2.87 3.15
C MET A 164 -4.03 2.37 1.99
N VAL A 165 -3.39 2.18 0.83
CA VAL A 165 -3.97 1.46 -0.31
C VAL A 165 -3.02 0.34 -0.71
N SER A 166 -3.57 -0.85 -0.97
CA SER A 166 -2.84 -2.00 -1.50
C SER A 166 -3.27 -2.27 -2.93
N LEU A 167 -2.31 -2.52 -3.81
CA LEU A 167 -2.54 -2.77 -5.23
C LEU A 167 -1.70 -3.95 -5.70
N GLY A 168 -2.32 -4.84 -6.48
CA GLY A 168 -1.61 -5.95 -7.10
C GLY A 168 -1.20 -7.05 -6.14
N ASP A 169 -1.68 -7.02 -4.88
CA ASP A 169 -1.54 -8.13 -3.94
C ASP A 169 -2.27 -9.38 -4.45
N ARG A 170 -1.80 -10.55 -4.01
CA ARG A 170 -2.30 -11.84 -4.47
C ARG A 170 -3.79 -12.03 -4.24
N TYR A 171 -4.28 -11.63 -3.06
CA TYR A 171 -5.69 -11.78 -2.71
C TYR A 171 -6.57 -10.96 -3.65
N THR A 172 -6.38 -9.64 -3.68
CA THR A 172 -7.19 -8.71 -4.48
C THR A 172 -7.10 -9.02 -5.97
N SER A 173 -5.89 -9.29 -6.47
CA SER A 173 -5.65 -9.62 -7.88
C SER A 173 -6.29 -10.95 -8.30
N THR A 174 -6.30 -11.95 -7.41
CA THR A 174 -6.93 -13.23 -7.69
C THR A 174 -8.44 -13.09 -7.70
N MET A 175 -9.02 -12.48 -6.67
CA MET A 175 -10.47 -12.28 -6.57
C MET A 175 -11.01 -11.50 -7.76
N ALA A 176 -10.34 -10.40 -8.12
CA ALA A 176 -10.78 -9.54 -9.22
C ALA A 176 -10.88 -10.24 -10.59
N LYS A 177 -10.14 -11.33 -10.82
CA LYS A 177 -10.20 -12.12 -12.07
C LYS A 177 -11.51 -12.91 -12.22
N TYR A 178 -12.12 -13.30 -11.10
CA TYR A 178 -13.29 -14.18 -11.09
C TYR A 178 -14.59 -13.44 -10.82
N ILE A 179 -14.54 -12.19 -10.40
CA ILE A 179 -15.71 -11.34 -10.16
C ILE A 179 -16.26 -10.82 -11.49
N LYS A 180 -17.56 -10.91 -11.68
CA LYS A 180 -18.27 -10.29 -12.81
C LYS A 180 -18.64 -8.86 -12.41
N TRP A 181 -17.78 -7.93 -12.78
CA TRP A 181 -17.92 -6.48 -12.48
C TRP A 181 -19.10 -5.84 -13.21
#